data_27bfbf44fb26112bd4fd9496eb257f8c
#
_entry.id   27bfbf44fb26112bd4fd9496eb257f8c
#
_cell.length_a   1.000
_cell.length_b   1.000
_cell.length_c   1.000
_cell.angle_alpha   90.00
_cell.angle_beta   90.00
_cell.angle_gamma   90.00
#
_symmetry.space_group_name_H-M   'P 1'
#
loop_
_entity.id
_entity.type
_entity.pdbx_description
1 polymer ?
#
loop_
_entity_poly.entity_id
_entity_poly.type
_entity_poly.pdbx_seq_one_letter_code
_entity_poly.pdbx_strand_id
1 'polypeptide(L)'
;GDVGFYSGAKKLLDVMAESKIEVQCGISSVVYFMSKIGLSWDDAKIVSAHGRGCNLISHIRHEKKVFAILGTSDGVAVLARKLTGYDMGDVLLYVGENLSYDNEKIFVKPASELTEYVGDPLSVVCAVNENAITRPETHGIKDEEFIRGKAPMTKEEVRTVSLSKLCLAQDSICYDVGAGTGSLSIEMALRAHQGKVWAIEKKEDAVELIRLNKAKFAADNLEIVEGLAPEALTELPVPTHAFIGGSSGNLKEIVKLLIEKNPQVRIVINCITLETVS
;
A
#
# COMPACT_ATOMS: atom_id res chain seq x y z
N GLY A 1 -24.81 -0.45 -14.55
CA GLY A 1 -23.97 0.08 -13.48
C GLY A 1 -23.59 1.53 -13.71
N ASP A 2 -22.86 2.12 -12.76
CA ASP A 2 -22.37 3.49 -12.86
C ASP A 2 -21.10 3.51 -13.71
N VAL A 3 -21.07 4.31 -14.78
CA VAL A 3 -19.94 4.44 -15.72
C VAL A 3 -18.69 5.02 -15.02
N GLY A 4 -18.90 5.91 -14.06
CA GLY A 4 -17.82 6.57 -13.32
C GLY A 4 -17.21 5.73 -12.20
N PHE A 5 -17.81 4.59 -11.85
CA PHE A 5 -17.45 3.83 -10.65
C PHE A 5 -16.75 2.51 -11.00
N TYR A 6 -15.43 2.55 -11.19
CA TYR A 6 -14.57 1.39 -11.51
C TYR A 6 -15.11 0.48 -12.63
N SER A 7 -15.86 1.06 -13.55
CA SER A 7 -16.53 0.37 -14.65
C SER A 7 -15.56 0.10 -15.80
N GLY A 8 -15.79 -1.00 -16.52
CA GLY A 8 -15.13 -1.28 -17.82
C GLY A 8 -15.55 -0.33 -18.93
N ALA A 9 -16.52 0.55 -18.71
CA ALA A 9 -17.06 1.47 -19.70
C ALA A 9 -16.01 2.38 -20.33
N LYS A 10 -15.02 2.86 -19.57
CA LYS A 10 -13.94 3.68 -20.12
C LYS A 10 -13.20 2.96 -21.26
N LYS A 11 -12.80 1.69 -21.03
CA LYS A 11 -12.13 0.88 -22.07
C LYS A 11 -13.04 0.64 -23.27
N LEU A 12 -14.34 0.42 -23.02
CA LEU A 12 -15.30 0.22 -24.09
C LEU A 12 -15.49 1.50 -24.92
N LEU A 13 -15.59 2.66 -24.28
CA LEU A 13 -15.70 3.95 -24.95
C LEU A 13 -14.47 4.25 -25.81
N ASP A 14 -13.26 3.93 -25.31
CA ASP A 14 -12.00 4.11 -26.07
C ASP A 14 -11.98 3.22 -27.33
N VAL A 15 -12.44 1.96 -27.23
CA VAL A 15 -12.49 1.03 -28.38
C VAL A 15 -13.57 1.42 -29.41
N MET A 16 -14.66 2.03 -28.95
CA MET A 16 -15.83 2.39 -29.76
C MET A 16 -15.87 3.90 -30.08
N ALA A 17 -14.74 4.60 -30.04
CA ALA A 17 -14.66 6.06 -30.17
C ALA A 17 -15.32 6.62 -31.46
N GLU A 18 -15.36 5.83 -32.54
CA GLU A 18 -16.00 6.23 -33.82
C GLU A 18 -17.52 5.92 -33.87
N SER A 19 -18.06 5.30 -32.81
CA SER A 19 -19.47 4.90 -32.75
C SER A 19 -20.31 5.96 -32.03
N LYS A 20 -21.58 6.10 -32.44
CA LYS A 20 -22.52 6.93 -31.68
C LYS A 20 -22.95 6.16 -30.42
N ILE A 21 -22.41 6.57 -29.26
CA ILE A 21 -22.65 5.92 -27.98
C ILE A 21 -23.50 6.83 -27.11
N GLU A 22 -24.57 6.26 -26.54
CA GLU A 22 -25.35 6.88 -25.47
C GLU A 22 -25.03 6.21 -24.14
N VAL A 23 -24.58 7.00 -23.16
CA VAL A 23 -24.23 6.52 -21.83
C VAL A 23 -25.39 6.82 -20.88
N GLN A 24 -26.02 5.78 -20.34
CA GLN A 24 -27.06 5.92 -19.34
C GLN A 24 -26.53 5.68 -17.93
N CYS A 25 -26.89 6.56 -16.99
CA CYS A 25 -26.50 6.46 -15.60
C CYS A 25 -27.19 5.28 -14.91
N GLY A 26 -26.44 4.53 -14.13
CA GLY A 26 -26.95 3.48 -13.25
C GLY A 26 -26.54 3.73 -11.79
N ILE A 27 -27.16 3.01 -10.85
CA ILE A 27 -26.79 3.07 -9.44
C ILE A 27 -25.50 2.28 -9.23
N SER A 28 -24.49 2.94 -8.62
CA SER A 28 -23.23 2.27 -8.26
C SER A 28 -23.41 1.34 -7.07
N SER A 29 -22.51 0.35 -6.96
CA SER A 29 -22.50 -0.57 -5.81
C SER A 29 -22.28 0.16 -4.49
N VAL A 30 -21.51 1.26 -4.47
CA VAL A 30 -21.33 2.05 -3.24
C VAL A 30 -22.65 2.67 -2.80
N VAL A 31 -23.37 3.35 -3.69
CA VAL A 31 -24.64 4.00 -3.35
C VAL A 31 -25.68 2.96 -2.89
N TYR A 32 -25.81 1.87 -3.64
CA TYR A 32 -26.75 0.80 -3.32
C TYR A 32 -26.42 0.16 -1.96
N PHE A 33 -25.18 -0.29 -1.78
CA PHE A 33 -24.76 -1.00 -0.58
C PHE A 33 -24.83 -0.12 0.67
N MET A 34 -24.31 1.10 0.61
CA MET A 34 -24.29 2.02 1.76
C MET A 34 -25.72 2.40 2.18
N SER A 35 -26.65 2.54 1.22
CA SER A 35 -28.07 2.72 1.50
C SER A 35 -28.68 1.51 2.24
N LYS A 36 -28.33 0.28 1.82
CA LYS A 36 -28.83 -0.95 2.46
C LYS A 36 -28.35 -1.11 3.91
N ILE A 37 -27.12 -0.71 4.20
CA ILE A 37 -26.55 -0.80 5.56
C ILE A 37 -26.82 0.45 6.41
N GLY A 38 -27.49 1.47 5.87
CA GLY A 38 -27.88 2.69 6.59
C GLY A 38 -26.71 3.60 6.93
N LEU A 39 -25.61 3.56 6.16
CA LEU A 39 -24.45 4.40 6.38
C LEU A 39 -24.30 5.43 5.25
N SER A 40 -23.85 6.64 5.61
CA SER A 40 -23.44 7.66 4.64
C SER A 40 -22.15 7.25 3.95
N TRP A 41 -21.95 7.62 2.69
CA TRP A 41 -20.73 7.35 1.93
C TRP A 41 -19.94 8.60 1.56
N ASP A 42 -20.45 9.80 1.87
CA ASP A 42 -19.81 11.09 1.57
C ASP A 42 -18.49 11.29 2.33
N ASP A 43 -18.37 10.69 3.52
CA ASP A 43 -17.19 10.67 4.37
C ASP A 43 -16.38 9.36 4.25
N ALA A 44 -16.74 8.47 3.33
CA ALA A 44 -16.07 7.19 3.14
C ALA A 44 -14.90 7.31 2.14
N LYS A 45 -13.74 6.76 2.48
CA LYS A 45 -12.68 6.53 1.50
C LYS A 45 -13.09 5.39 0.58
N ILE A 46 -13.19 5.68 -0.72
CA ILE A 46 -13.58 4.68 -1.73
C ILE A 46 -12.33 4.19 -2.43
N VAL A 47 -12.14 2.86 -2.46
CA VAL A 47 -10.99 2.20 -3.09
C VAL A 47 -11.42 0.99 -3.89
N SER A 48 -10.59 0.56 -4.84
CA SER A 48 -10.78 -0.70 -5.54
C SER A 48 -9.56 -1.58 -5.32
N ALA A 49 -9.76 -2.72 -4.68
CA ALA A 49 -8.75 -3.76 -4.54
C ALA A 49 -8.81 -4.77 -5.70
N HIS A 50 -9.78 -4.61 -6.63
CA HIS A 50 -9.94 -5.47 -7.79
C HIS A 50 -8.87 -5.17 -8.86
N GLY A 51 -7.89 -6.07 -9.00
CA GLY A 51 -6.87 -6.00 -10.06
C GLY A 51 -5.89 -4.82 -9.96
N ARG A 52 -5.81 -4.13 -8.82
CA ARG A 52 -4.87 -3.03 -8.58
C ARG A 52 -4.18 -3.19 -7.25
N GLY A 53 -2.89 -2.85 -7.17
CA GLY A 53 -2.19 -2.69 -5.91
C GLY A 53 -2.82 -1.52 -5.14
N CYS A 54 -3.33 -1.81 -3.94
CA CYS A 54 -3.93 -0.82 -3.06
C CYS A 54 -3.52 -1.16 -1.62
N ASN A 55 -3.02 -0.19 -0.87
CA ASN A 55 -2.76 -0.38 0.55
C ASN A 55 -4.06 -0.19 1.35
N LEU A 56 -5.00 -1.12 1.18
CA LEU A 56 -6.31 -1.11 1.83
C LEU A 56 -6.16 -1.09 3.37
N ILE A 57 -5.18 -1.79 3.91
CA ILE A 57 -4.90 -1.84 5.35
C ILE A 57 -4.54 -0.46 5.90
N SER A 58 -3.67 0.28 5.19
CA SER A 58 -3.32 1.65 5.58
C SER A 58 -4.53 2.59 5.53
N HIS A 59 -5.40 2.43 4.52
CA HIS A 59 -6.63 3.23 4.48
C HIS A 59 -7.53 2.92 5.68
N ILE A 60 -7.78 1.65 5.99
CA ILE A 60 -8.63 1.26 7.13
C ILE A 60 -8.03 1.71 8.46
N ARG A 61 -6.69 1.72 8.59
CA ARG A 61 -6.04 2.20 9.81
C ARG A 61 -6.24 3.69 10.06
N HIS A 62 -6.33 4.48 9.00
CA HIS A 62 -6.32 5.94 9.09
C HIS A 62 -7.67 6.60 8.81
N GLU A 63 -8.64 5.87 8.28
CA GLU A 63 -9.96 6.38 7.93
C GLU A 63 -11.03 5.65 8.74
N LYS A 64 -11.98 6.39 9.27
CA LYS A 64 -13.10 5.78 10.03
C LYS A 64 -13.95 4.87 9.16
N LYS A 65 -14.07 5.17 7.87
CA LYS A 65 -14.93 4.45 6.96
C LYS A 65 -14.25 4.25 5.62
N VAL A 66 -14.11 3.00 5.19
CA VAL A 66 -13.48 2.64 3.91
C VAL A 66 -14.40 1.70 3.15
N PHE A 67 -14.87 2.13 1.99
CA PHE A 67 -15.57 1.25 1.06
C PHE A 67 -14.57 0.65 0.07
N ALA A 68 -14.61 -0.67 -0.12
CA ALA A 68 -13.73 -1.36 -1.06
C ALA A 68 -14.51 -2.37 -1.93
N ILE A 69 -14.15 -2.41 -3.22
CA ILE A 69 -14.56 -3.48 -4.14
C ILE A 69 -13.50 -4.59 -4.04
N LEU A 70 -13.94 -5.81 -3.72
CA LEU A 70 -13.12 -7.01 -3.74
C LEU A 70 -13.35 -7.77 -5.05
N GLY A 71 -12.49 -8.70 -5.40
CA GLY A 71 -12.57 -9.33 -6.72
C GLY A 71 -12.35 -10.85 -6.71
N THR A 72 -12.31 -11.45 -5.52
CA THR A 72 -12.10 -12.89 -5.35
C THR A 72 -13.01 -13.46 -4.26
N SER A 73 -13.32 -14.74 -4.33
CA SER A 73 -14.18 -15.42 -3.35
C SER A 73 -13.57 -15.46 -1.94
N ASP A 74 -12.25 -15.37 -1.82
CA ASP A 74 -11.50 -15.29 -0.57
C ASP A 74 -11.15 -13.86 -0.16
N GLY A 75 -11.57 -12.85 -0.94
CA GLY A 75 -11.19 -11.45 -0.76
C GLY A 75 -11.53 -10.91 0.64
N VAL A 76 -12.68 -11.28 1.19
CA VAL A 76 -13.10 -10.91 2.55
C VAL A 76 -12.18 -11.56 3.58
N ALA A 77 -11.87 -12.86 3.44
CA ALA A 77 -11.00 -13.58 4.37
C ALA A 77 -9.55 -13.07 4.31
N VAL A 78 -9.04 -12.76 3.13
CA VAL A 78 -7.70 -12.16 2.94
C VAL A 78 -7.63 -10.82 3.65
N LEU A 79 -8.62 -9.96 3.48
CA LEU A 79 -8.70 -8.68 4.18
C LEU A 79 -8.76 -8.88 5.70
N ALA A 80 -9.62 -9.78 6.16
CA ALA A 80 -9.83 -10.08 7.57
C ALA A 80 -8.55 -10.62 8.24
N ARG A 81 -7.83 -11.56 7.60
CA ARG A 81 -6.53 -12.06 8.09
C ARG A 81 -5.50 -10.95 8.19
N LYS A 82 -5.40 -10.08 7.18
CA LYS A 82 -4.48 -8.94 7.22
C LYS A 82 -4.83 -7.98 8.35
N LEU A 83 -6.08 -7.59 8.50
CA LEU A 83 -6.52 -6.72 9.59
C LEU A 83 -6.19 -7.31 10.96
N THR A 84 -6.50 -8.59 11.16
CA THR A 84 -6.17 -9.31 12.40
C THR A 84 -4.66 -9.37 12.65
N GLY A 85 -3.87 -9.60 11.61
CA GLY A 85 -2.40 -9.60 11.69
C GLY A 85 -1.77 -8.24 11.99
N TYR A 86 -2.53 -7.15 11.81
CA TYR A 86 -2.14 -5.79 12.17
C TYR A 86 -2.85 -5.25 13.43
N ASP A 87 -3.34 -6.14 14.30
CA ASP A 87 -4.07 -5.80 15.53
C ASP A 87 -5.35 -4.95 15.30
N MET A 88 -5.99 -5.14 14.15
CA MET A 88 -7.24 -4.48 13.76
C MET A 88 -8.39 -5.49 13.58
N GLY A 89 -8.36 -6.57 14.34
CA GLY A 89 -9.38 -7.63 14.26
C GLY A 89 -10.78 -7.22 14.74
N ASP A 90 -10.88 -6.13 15.47
CA ASP A 90 -12.11 -5.49 15.97
C ASP A 90 -12.81 -4.60 14.93
N VAL A 91 -12.14 -4.27 13.83
CA VAL A 91 -12.76 -3.50 12.74
C VAL A 91 -13.99 -4.21 12.21
N LEU A 92 -15.11 -3.48 12.17
CA LEU A 92 -16.36 -4.02 11.65
C LEU A 92 -16.34 -4.04 10.12
N LEU A 93 -16.53 -5.21 9.55
CA LEU A 93 -16.68 -5.41 8.11
C LEU A 93 -18.15 -5.61 7.77
N TYR A 94 -18.78 -4.62 7.19
CA TYR A 94 -20.04 -4.78 6.49
C TYR A 94 -19.73 -5.39 5.13
N VAL A 95 -20.28 -6.55 4.84
CA VAL A 95 -20.01 -7.31 3.62
C VAL A 95 -21.28 -7.36 2.77
N GLY A 96 -21.15 -7.07 1.49
CA GLY A 96 -22.22 -7.19 0.51
C GLY A 96 -21.77 -8.10 -0.63
N GLU A 97 -22.54 -9.14 -0.91
CA GLU A 97 -22.29 -10.11 -1.97
C GLU A 97 -23.47 -10.13 -2.93
N ASN A 98 -23.20 -10.24 -4.22
CA ASN A 98 -24.19 -10.33 -5.30
C ASN A 98 -25.27 -9.24 -5.21
N LEU A 99 -24.87 -8.01 -4.95
CA LEU A 99 -25.79 -6.89 -4.73
C LEU A 99 -26.78 -6.75 -5.90
N SER A 100 -28.05 -6.62 -5.57
CA SER A 100 -29.20 -6.57 -6.50
C SER A 100 -29.50 -7.84 -7.30
N TYR A 101 -28.88 -8.96 -7.00
CA TYR A 101 -29.25 -10.28 -7.51
C TYR A 101 -30.15 -11.04 -6.52
N ASP A 102 -30.80 -12.10 -6.97
CA ASP A 102 -31.73 -12.90 -6.15
C ASP A 102 -31.00 -13.56 -4.93
N ASN A 103 -29.72 -13.80 -5.07
CA ASN A 103 -28.85 -14.35 -4.02
C ASN A 103 -28.06 -13.27 -3.27
N GLU A 104 -28.57 -12.04 -3.23
CA GLU A 104 -27.97 -10.95 -2.45
C GLU A 104 -27.79 -11.34 -0.98
N LYS A 105 -26.62 -11.08 -0.45
CA LYS A 105 -26.31 -11.31 0.95
C LYS A 105 -25.62 -10.09 1.54
N ILE A 106 -26.14 -9.60 2.66
CA ILE A 106 -25.57 -8.45 3.40
C ILE A 106 -25.52 -8.80 4.88
N PHE A 107 -24.34 -8.61 5.48
CA PHE A 107 -24.12 -8.87 6.91
C PHE A 107 -22.98 -8.01 7.44
N VAL A 108 -22.81 -7.98 8.77
CA VAL A 108 -21.71 -7.30 9.46
C VAL A 108 -21.10 -8.21 10.52
N LYS A 109 -19.77 -8.24 10.57
CA LYS A 109 -18.99 -8.95 11.58
C LYS A 109 -17.64 -8.27 11.84
N PRO A 110 -17.02 -8.45 13.02
CA PRO A 110 -15.63 -8.10 13.23
C PRO A 110 -14.71 -8.87 12.25
N ALA A 111 -13.61 -8.24 11.84
CA ALA A 111 -12.66 -8.88 10.94
C ALA A 111 -12.12 -10.21 11.50
N SER A 112 -11.88 -10.29 12.81
CA SER A 112 -11.41 -11.52 13.48
C SER A 112 -12.31 -12.74 13.28
N GLU A 113 -13.61 -12.55 13.03
CA GLU A 113 -14.57 -13.64 12.78
C GLU A 113 -14.64 -14.06 11.31
N LEU A 114 -13.96 -13.35 10.41
CA LEU A 114 -14.06 -13.57 8.95
C LEU A 114 -12.77 -14.11 8.33
N THR A 115 -11.78 -14.49 9.12
CA THR A 115 -10.46 -14.95 8.65
C THR A 115 -10.52 -16.20 7.77
N GLU A 116 -11.54 -17.06 7.94
CA GLU A 116 -11.77 -18.27 7.15
C GLU A 116 -13.04 -18.20 6.31
N TYR A 117 -13.61 -17.00 6.15
CA TYR A 117 -14.84 -16.83 5.40
C TYR A 117 -14.64 -17.12 3.89
N VAL A 118 -15.51 -17.95 3.34
CA VAL A 118 -15.58 -18.20 1.90
C VAL A 118 -16.84 -17.53 1.37
N GLY A 119 -16.63 -16.51 0.56
CA GLY A 119 -17.70 -15.68 0.01
C GLY A 119 -17.84 -15.80 -1.50
N ASP A 120 -18.51 -14.82 -2.08
CA ASP A 120 -18.70 -14.69 -3.52
C ASP A 120 -17.67 -13.70 -4.12
N PRO A 121 -17.15 -13.96 -5.35
CA PRO A 121 -16.22 -13.02 -6.00
C PRO A 121 -16.85 -11.65 -6.31
N LEU A 122 -18.18 -11.56 -6.42
CA LEU A 122 -18.89 -10.29 -6.57
C LEU A 122 -19.17 -9.67 -5.20
N SER A 123 -18.12 -9.28 -4.50
CA SER A 123 -18.22 -8.75 -3.14
C SER A 123 -17.69 -7.33 -3.00
N VAL A 124 -18.33 -6.59 -2.10
CA VAL A 124 -17.90 -5.29 -1.61
C VAL A 124 -17.84 -5.32 -0.09
N VAL A 125 -17.00 -4.48 0.48
CA VAL A 125 -16.97 -4.27 1.94
C VAL A 125 -17.02 -2.79 2.27
N CYS A 126 -17.65 -2.47 3.40
CA CYS A 126 -17.44 -1.22 4.09
C CYS A 126 -16.80 -1.53 5.45
N ALA A 127 -15.54 -1.19 5.60
CA ALA A 127 -14.83 -1.31 6.87
C ALA A 127 -15.08 -0.06 7.71
N VAL A 128 -15.54 -0.26 8.95
CA VAL A 128 -15.73 0.80 9.94
C VAL A 128 -14.75 0.59 11.08
N ASN A 129 -13.84 1.55 11.24
CA ASN A 129 -12.79 1.55 12.26
C ASN A 129 -12.99 2.73 13.21
N GLU A 130 -13.58 2.46 14.37
CA GLU A 130 -13.76 3.50 15.41
C GLU A 130 -12.44 3.93 16.07
N ASN A 131 -11.40 3.10 15.94
CA ASN A 131 -10.04 3.34 16.45
C ASN A 131 -9.11 3.88 15.37
N ALA A 132 -9.62 4.52 14.31
CA ALA A 132 -8.82 5.08 13.24
C ALA A 132 -7.84 6.15 13.77
N ILE A 133 -6.58 6.05 13.37
CA ILE A 133 -5.51 6.95 13.81
C ILE A 133 -5.35 8.07 12.78
N THR A 134 -5.39 9.32 13.22
CA THR A 134 -5.12 10.46 12.32
C THR A 134 -3.74 10.31 11.70
N ARG A 135 -3.68 10.31 10.38
CA ARG A 135 -2.42 10.24 9.64
C ARG A 135 -1.77 11.62 9.57
N PRO A 136 -0.50 11.77 9.94
CA PRO A 136 0.24 12.99 9.63
C PRO A 136 0.32 13.17 8.10
N GLU A 137 0.00 14.35 7.61
CA GLU A 137 0.08 14.64 6.17
C GLU A 137 1.53 14.81 5.69
N THR A 138 2.44 15.13 6.60
CA THR A 138 3.87 15.26 6.32
C THR A 138 4.64 14.00 6.70
N HIS A 139 5.87 13.89 6.22
CA HIS A 139 6.87 12.93 6.69
C HIS A 139 7.63 13.50 7.89
N GLY A 140 8.49 12.70 8.52
CA GLY A 140 9.24 13.09 9.73
C GLY A 140 8.68 12.40 10.98
N ILE A 141 8.45 11.10 10.90
CA ILE A 141 8.11 10.28 12.06
C ILE A 141 9.30 10.31 13.03
N LYS A 142 9.05 10.57 14.29
CA LYS A 142 10.10 10.66 15.31
C LYS A 142 10.87 9.35 15.47
N ASP A 143 12.14 9.45 15.80
CA ASP A 143 13.01 8.27 15.98
C ASP A 143 12.49 7.30 17.05
N GLU A 144 11.89 7.82 18.14
CA GLU A 144 11.32 7.00 19.22
C GLU A 144 10.07 6.21 18.83
N GLU A 145 9.42 6.57 17.73
CA GLU A 145 8.28 5.82 17.21
C GLU A 145 8.68 4.49 16.56
N PHE A 146 9.93 4.34 16.15
CA PHE A 146 10.41 3.11 15.53
C PHE A 146 10.90 2.10 16.55
N ILE A 147 10.63 0.81 16.29
CA ILE A 147 11.25 -0.30 17.01
C ILE A 147 12.71 -0.34 16.59
N ARG A 148 13.60 -0.30 17.56
CA ARG A 148 15.05 -0.17 17.37
C ARG A 148 15.78 -1.39 17.93
N GLY A 149 16.93 -1.69 17.33
CA GLY A 149 17.87 -2.72 17.77
C GLY A 149 19.31 -2.29 17.52
N LYS A 150 20.16 -3.23 17.13
CA LYS A 150 21.56 -2.95 16.81
C LYS A 150 21.75 -2.40 15.39
N ALA A 151 20.78 -2.60 14.49
CA ALA A 151 20.86 -2.10 13.12
C ALA A 151 20.89 -0.57 13.09
N PRO A 152 21.68 0.04 12.19
CA PRO A 152 21.68 1.49 12.00
C PRO A 152 20.30 1.99 11.59
N MET A 153 19.95 3.19 12.04
CA MET A 153 18.72 3.88 11.64
C MET A 153 19.07 5.27 11.12
N THR A 154 18.55 5.61 9.95
CA THR A 154 18.63 6.98 9.42
C THR A 154 17.85 7.91 10.35
N LYS A 155 18.53 8.92 10.89
CA LYS A 155 17.98 9.87 11.83
C LYS A 155 16.86 10.71 11.23
N GLU A 156 15.90 11.14 12.05
CA GLU A 156 14.71 11.88 11.65
C GLU A 156 15.01 13.02 10.68
N GLU A 157 15.99 13.87 10.99
CA GLU A 157 16.34 15.03 10.16
C GLU A 157 16.88 14.60 8.79
N VAL A 158 17.77 13.60 8.76
CA VAL A 158 18.34 13.05 7.52
C VAL A 158 17.27 12.33 6.71
N ARG A 159 16.41 11.57 7.37
CA ARG A 159 15.29 10.87 6.77
C ARG A 159 14.29 11.84 6.13
N THR A 160 13.93 12.90 6.86
CA THR A 160 13.06 13.98 6.38
C THR A 160 13.61 14.65 5.13
N VAL A 161 14.90 15.00 5.14
CA VAL A 161 15.56 15.60 3.97
C VAL A 161 15.60 14.63 2.80
N SER A 162 15.93 13.35 3.06
CA SER A 162 15.99 12.30 2.02
C SER A 162 14.63 12.12 1.34
N LEU A 163 13.55 12.03 2.11
CA LEU A 163 12.18 11.91 1.59
C LEU A 163 11.77 13.13 0.76
N SER A 164 12.10 14.34 1.23
CA SER A 164 11.87 15.57 0.48
C SER A 164 12.61 15.56 -0.86
N LYS A 165 13.85 15.03 -0.91
CA LYS A 165 14.65 14.93 -2.14
C LYS A 165 14.16 13.83 -3.06
N LEU A 166 13.57 12.76 -2.54
CA LEU A 166 12.95 11.72 -3.33
C LEU A 166 11.73 12.23 -4.11
N CYS A 167 10.97 13.22 -3.57
CA CYS A 167 9.77 13.76 -4.22
C CYS A 167 8.76 12.68 -4.64
N LEU A 168 8.41 11.79 -3.73
CA LEU A 168 7.54 10.64 -3.99
C LEU A 168 6.14 11.06 -4.43
N ALA A 169 5.62 10.41 -5.46
CA ALA A 169 4.21 10.39 -5.81
C ALA A 169 3.51 9.23 -5.08
N GLN A 170 2.19 9.28 -5.01
CA GLN A 170 1.39 8.26 -4.32
C GLN A 170 1.49 6.85 -4.93
N ASP A 171 1.85 6.74 -6.20
CA ASP A 171 2.00 5.50 -6.98
C ASP A 171 3.46 5.12 -7.24
N SER A 172 4.41 5.75 -6.54
CA SER A 172 5.85 5.49 -6.72
C SER A 172 6.22 4.04 -6.43
N ILE A 173 7.09 3.50 -7.28
CA ILE A 173 7.76 2.21 -7.11
C ILE A 173 9.15 2.49 -6.53
N CYS A 174 9.37 2.11 -5.28
CA CYS A 174 10.53 2.54 -4.51
C CYS A 174 11.44 1.39 -4.10
N TYR A 175 12.76 1.62 -4.15
CA TYR A 175 13.75 0.75 -3.54
C TYR A 175 14.42 1.47 -2.37
N ASP A 176 14.60 0.77 -1.25
CA ASP A 176 15.42 1.20 -0.11
C ASP A 176 16.57 0.21 0.05
N VAL A 177 17.75 0.61 -0.43
CA VAL A 177 18.94 -0.25 -0.45
C VAL A 177 19.75 -0.04 0.81
N GLY A 178 19.94 -1.10 1.59
CA GLY A 178 20.53 -1.05 2.93
C GLY A 178 19.56 -0.47 3.94
N ALA A 179 18.35 -1.04 4.00
CA ALA A 179 17.21 -0.48 4.72
C ALA A 179 17.38 -0.39 6.25
N GLY A 180 18.30 -1.17 6.84
CA GLY A 180 18.57 -1.15 8.28
C GLY A 180 17.34 -1.45 9.11
N THR A 181 16.88 -0.51 9.92
CA THR A 181 15.62 -0.66 10.70
C THR A 181 14.35 -0.53 9.86
N GLY A 182 14.46 -0.17 8.58
CA GLY A 182 13.33 0.10 7.69
C GLY A 182 12.64 1.45 7.92
N SER A 183 13.22 2.34 8.73
CA SER A 183 12.56 3.61 9.07
C SER A 183 12.24 4.46 7.83
N LEU A 184 13.15 4.53 6.86
CA LEU A 184 12.91 5.23 5.59
C LEU A 184 11.92 4.44 4.72
N SER A 185 12.07 3.11 4.63
CA SER A 185 11.15 2.23 3.90
C SER A 185 9.70 2.42 4.36
N ILE A 186 9.47 2.52 5.67
CA ILE A 186 8.15 2.77 6.26
C ILE A 186 7.60 4.12 5.79
N GLU A 187 8.36 5.20 5.93
CA GLU A 187 7.88 6.50 5.52
C GLU A 187 7.67 6.59 4.00
N MET A 188 8.49 5.94 3.17
CA MET A 188 8.25 5.81 1.74
C MET A 188 6.92 5.06 1.48
N ALA A 189 6.68 3.96 2.16
CA ALA A 189 5.45 3.16 1.99
C ALA A 189 4.19 3.94 2.38
N LEU A 190 4.26 4.73 3.44
CA LEU A 190 3.16 5.59 3.86
C LEU A 190 2.89 6.73 2.86
N ARG A 191 3.89 7.24 2.14
CA ARG A 191 3.73 8.27 1.10
C ARG A 191 3.27 7.67 -0.22
N ALA A 192 3.91 6.60 -0.68
CA ALA A 192 3.56 5.88 -1.90
C ALA A 192 2.43 4.86 -1.66
N HIS A 193 1.32 5.29 -1.07
CA HIS A 193 0.25 4.41 -0.60
C HIS A 193 -0.53 3.68 -1.71
N GLN A 194 -0.40 4.10 -2.97
CA GLN A 194 -0.89 3.41 -4.17
C GLN A 194 0.24 2.71 -4.93
N GLY A 195 1.47 2.92 -4.52
CA GLY A 195 2.67 2.30 -5.04
C GLY A 195 3.16 1.16 -4.16
N LYS A 196 4.43 0.82 -4.32
CA LYS A 196 5.06 -0.28 -3.58
C LYS A 196 6.51 0.05 -3.24
N VAL A 197 6.96 -0.41 -2.07
CA VAL A 197 8.34 -0.23 -1.60
C VAL A 197 8.98 -1.59 -1.39
N TRP A 198 10.23 -1.73 -1.84
CA TRP A 198 11.08 -2.87 -1.53
C TRP A 198 12.21 -2.41 -0.62
N ALA A 199 12.26 -2.97 0.58
CA ALA A 199 13.35 -2.80 1.53
C ALA A 199 14.37 -3.92 1.33
N ILE A 200 15.55 -3.59 0.88
CA ILE A 200 16.64 -4.55 0.62
C ILE A 200 17.60 -4.51 1.80
N GLU A 201 17.73 -5.61 2.50
CA GLU A 201 18.61 -5.73 3.66
C GLU A 201 19.22 -7.16 3.73
N LYS A 202 20.50 -7.26 4.05
CA LYS A 202 21.22 -8.53 4.10
C LYS A 202 21.34 -9.14 5.50
N LYS A 203 21.12 -8.36 6.54
CA LYS A 203 21.30 -8.78 7.93
C LYS A 203 19.96 -9.23 8.50
N GLU A 204 19.91 -10.46 8.96
CA GLU A 204 18.69 -11.08 9.52
C GLU A 204 18.09 -10.29 10.69
N ASP A 205 18.94 -9.77 11.61
CA ASP A 205 18.48 -8.96 12.73
C ASP A 205 17.85 -7.63 12.30
N ALA A 206 18.33 -7.04 11.21
CA ALA A 206 17.73 -5.84 10.62
C ALA A 206 16.44 -6.17 9.84
N VAL A 207 16.40 -7.27 9.12
CA VAL A 207 15.18 -7.77 8.44
C VAL A 207 14.04 -7.97 9.44
N GLU A 208 14.33 -8.52 10.62
CA GLU A 208 13.32 -8.68 11.67
C GLU A 208 12.81 -7.33 12.18
N LEU A 209 13.68 -6.34 12.36
CA LEU A 209 13.27 -4.98 12.72
C LEU A 209 12.37 -4.35 11.66
N ILE A 210 12.65 -4.57 10.36
CA ILE A 210 11.79 -4.10 9.28
C ILE A 210 10.42 -4.76 9.38
N ARG A 211 10.33 -6.07 9.66
CA ARG A 211 9.04 -6.79 9.86
C ARG A 211 8.24 -6.19 11.01
N LEU A 212 8.87 -5.96 12.15
CA LEU A 212 8.22 -5.38 13.33
C LEU A 212 7.72 -3.96 13.04
N ASN A 213 8.54 -3.12 12.40
CA ASN A 213 8.14 -1.77 12.02
C ASN A 213 7.04 -1.78 10.95
N LYS A 214 7.13 -2.66 9.94
CA LYS A 214 6.07 -2.87 8.94
C LYS A 214 4.72 -3.16 9.62
N ALA A 215 4.72 -4.08 10.60
CA ALA A 215 3.52 -4.41 11.36
C ALA A 215 3.02 -3.21 12.19
N LYS A 216 3.90 -2.56 12.95
CA LYS A 216 3.56 -1.41 13.78
C LYS A 216 2.90 -0.27 12.99
N PHE A 217 3.42 0.03 11.80
CA PHE A 217 2.92 1.13 10.96
C PHE A 217 1.89 0.68 9.91
N ALA A 218 1.50 -0.61 9.88
CA ALA A 218 0.61 -1.20 8.88
C ALA A 218 1.01 -0.86 7.43
N ALA A 219 2.31 -0.88 7.15
CA ALA A 219 2.87 -0.59 5.83
C ALA A 219 2.74 -1.82 4.91
N ASP A 220 1.50 -2.22 4.56
CA ASP A 220 1.21 -3.45 3.81
C ASP A 220 1.80 -3.45 2.39
N ASN A 221 2.04 -2.27 1.82
CA ASN A 221 2.69 -2.10 0.52
C ASN A 221 4.24 -2.12 0.57
N LEU A 222 4.83 -2.42 1.73
CA LEU A 222 6.26 -2.65 1.88
C LEU A 222 6.58 -4.14 1.75
N GLU A 223 7.49 -4.50 0.83
CA GLU A 223 8.06 -5.84 0.71
C GLU A 223 9.48 -5.86 1.21
N ILE A 224 9.88 -6.96 1.82
CA ILE A 224 11.22 -7.15 2.37
C ILE A 224 11.97 -8.12 1.47
N VAL A 225 13.13 -7.71 1.01
CA VAL A 225 14.03 -8.53 0.19
C VAL A 225 15.32 -8.76 0.99
N GLU A 226 15.47 -9.98 1.48
CA GLU A 226 16.68 -10.39 2.17
C GLU A 226 17.75 -10.71 1.14
N GLY A 227 18.81 -9.91 1.12
CA GLY A 227 19.90 -10.07 0.17
C GLY A 227 20.80 -8.86 0.04
N LEU A 228 21.82 -9.02 -0.80
CA LEU A 228 22.79 -7.98 -1.11
C LEU A 228 22.47 -7.35 -2.48
N ALA A 229 22.51 -6.04 -2.56
CA ALA A 229 22.45 -5.33 -3.85
C ALA A 229 23.85 -5.29 -4.51
N PRO A 230 23.95 -5.41 -5.85
CA PRO A 230 22.85 -5.29 -6.82
C PRO A 230 22.04 -6.57 -7.08
N GLU A 231 22.51 -7.76 -6.71
CA GLU A 231 21.91 -9.04 -7.08
C GLU A 231 20.43 -9.13 -6.65
N ALA A 232 20.13 -8.70 -5.44
CA ALA A 232 18.77 -8.68 -4.89
C ALA A 232 17.80 -7.75 -5.63
N LEU A 233 18.29 -6.86 -6.50
CA LEU A 233 17.47 -5.93 -7.28
C LEU A 233 17.05 -6.47 -8.65
N THR A 234 17.68 -7.54 -9.13
CA THR A 234 17.62 -7.99 -10.53
C THR A 234 16.18 -8.28 -10.97
N GLU A 235 15.47 -9.09 -10.20
CA GLU A 235 14.10 -9.54 -10.52
C GLU A 235 12.99 -8.61 -10.03
N LEU A 236 13.35 -7.51 -9.35
CA LEU A 236 12.34 -6.58 -8.84
C LEU A 236 11.76 -5.72 -9.97
N PRO A 237 10.50 -5.25 -9.84
CA PRO A 237 9.87 -4.35 -10.81
C PRO A 237 10.68 -3.08 -11.07
N VAL A 238 10.53 -2.47 -12.23
CA VAL A 238 11.22 -1.23 -12.61
C VAL A 238 10.96 -0.12 -11.58
N PRO A 239 11.99 0.43 -10.91
CA PRO A 239 11.81 1.45 -9.90
C PRO A 239 11.60 2.83 -10.52
N THR A 240 10.78 3.66 -9.90
CA THR A 240 10.69 5.09 -10.18
C THR A 240 11.62 5.89 -9.26
N HIS A 241 11.85 5.37 -8.06
CA HIS A 241 12.66 6.01 -7.02
C HIS A 241 13.53 5.00 -6.32
N ALA A 242 14.73 5.40 -5.95
CA ALA A 242 15.63 4.59 -5.14
C ALA A 242 16.32 5.44 -4.08
N PHE A 243 16.37 4.93 -2.86
CA PHE A 243 17.23 5.44 -1.81
C PHE A 243 18.35 4.44 -1.55
N ILE A 244 19.58 4.93 -1.37
CA ILE A 244 20.74 4.11 -1.04
C ILE A 244 21.32 4.60 0.27
N GLY A 245 21.01 3.87 1.36
CA GLY A 245 21.52 4.13 2.71
C GLY A 245 22.78 3.33 3.04
N GLY A 246 22.98 2.21 2.33
CA GLY A 246 24.15 1.34 2.49
C GLY A 246 24.37 0.46 1.27
N SER A 247 25.55 0.58 0.63
CA SER A 247 25.88 -0.14 -0.60
C SER A 247 26.80 -1.34 -0.41
N SER A 248 27.38 -1.51 0.79
CA SER A 248 28.40 -2.55 1.07
C SER A 248 29.56 -2.59 0.07
N GLY A 249 29.94 -1.43 -0.49
CA GLY A 249 31.00 -1.30 -1.48
C GLY A 249 30.53 -1.36 -2.94
N ASN A 250 29.30 -1.74 -3.23
CA ASN A 250 28.76 -1.97 -4.59
C ASN A 250 28.01 -0.76 -5.15
N LEU A 251 28.31 0.47 -4.70
CA LEU A 251 27.50 1.65 -5.07
C LEU A 251 27.43 1.85 -6.59
N LYS A 252 28.57 1.71 -7.29
CA LYS A 252 28.63 1.91 -8.75
C LYS A 252 27.76 0.93 -9.51
N GLU A 253 27.82 -0.35 -9.14
CA GLU A 253 27.05 -1.44 -9.74
C GLU A 253 25.54 -1.27 -9.46
N ILE A 254 25.17 -0.86 -8.25
CA ILE A 254 23.80 -0.57 -7.86
C ILE A 254 23.24 0.58 -8.72
N VAL A 255 23.96 1.71 -8.79
CA VAL A 255 23.53 2.88 -9.56
C VAL A 255 23.41 2.53 -11.05
N LYS A 256 24.39 1.79 -11.61
CA LYS A 256 24.35 1.32 -12.98
C LYS A 256 23.10 0.50 -13.25
N LEU A 257 22.82 -0.50 -12.43
CA LEU A 257 21.62 -1.35 -12.57
C LEU A 257 20.31 -0.53 -12.47
N LEU A 258 20.23 0.42 -11.54
CA LEU A 258 19.05 1.27 -11.40
C LEU A 258 18.79 2.11 -12.65
N ILE A 259 19.84 2.69 -13.25
CA ILE A 259 19.75 3.48 -14.50
C ILE A 259 19.41 2.58 -15.69
N GLU A 260 19.97 1.37 -15.76
CA GLU A 260 19.62 0.37 -16.79
C GLU A 260 18.15 -0.04 -16.72
N LYS A 261 17.61 -0.25 -15.50
CA LYS A 261 16.19 -0.55 -15.31
C LYS A 261 15.28 0.63 -15.67
N ASN A 262 15.67 1.84 -15.28
CA ASN A 262 14.93 3.06 -15.57
C ASN A 262 15.88 4.26 -15.68
N PRO A 263 16.15 4.77 -16.89
CA PRO A 263 16.99 5.96 -17.09
C PRO A 263 16.44 7.24 -16.42
N GLN A 264 15.15 7.25 -16.03
CA GLN A 264 14.50 8.37 -15.35
C GLN A 264 14.35 8.13 -13.83
N VAL A 265 14.97 7.08 -13.28
CA VAL A 265 14.90 6.79 -11.86
C VAL A 265 15.47 7.94 -11.04
N ARG A 266 14.72 8.36 -10.02
CA ARG A 266 15.20 9.36 -9.06
C ARG A 266 15.95 8.66 -7.94
N ILE A 267 17.25 8.98 -7.79
CA ILE A 267 18.11 8.35 -6.79
C ILE A 267 18.51 9.38 -5.74
N VAL A 268 18.39 9.00 -4.47
CA VAL A 268 18.95 9.73 -3.33
C VAL A 268 19.93 8.81 -2.61
N ILE A 269 21.13 9.31 -2.34
CA ILE A 269 22.21 8.55 -1.70
C ILE A 269 22.64 9.27 -0.42
N ASN A 270 22.67 8.55 0.68
CA ASN A 270 23.29 9.03 1.92
C ASN A 270 24.74 8.57 1.98
N CYS A 271 25.66 9.51 1.94
CA CYS A 271 27.09 9.27 2.07
C CYS A 271 27.55 9.66 3.47
N ILE A 272 28.09 8.69 4.20
CA ILE A 272 28.64 8.91 5.57
C ILE A 272 30.17 9.01 5.58
N THR A 273 30.84 8.73 4.45
CA THR A 273 32.28 8.85 4.31
C THR A 273 32.63 9.67 3.05
N LEU A 274 33.81 10.31 3.06
CA LEU A 274 34.32 11.09 1.93
C LEU A 274 34.63 10.20 0.72
N GLU A 275 35.03 8.94 0.95
CA GLU A 275 35.32 7.97 -0.10
C GLU A 275 34.04 7.61 -0.90
N THR A 276 32.87 7.75 -0.30
CA THR A 276 31.60 7.49 -1.00
C THR A 276 31.21 8.66 -1.91
N VAL A 277 31.77 9.87 -1.67
CA VAL A 277 31.47 11.09 -2.44
C VAL A 277 32.45 11.28 -3.60
N SER A 278 33.65 10.71 -3.53
CA SER A 278 34.69 10.76 -4.56
C SER A 278 34.51 9.62 -5.57
#